data_ad6a6d8afce9cae7eb37a8c9a159c74b
#
_entry.id   ad6a6d8afce9cae7eb37a8c9a159c74b
#
_cell.length_a   1.000
_cell.length_b   1.000
_cell.length_c   1.000
_cell.angle_alpha   90.00
_cell.angle_beta   90.00
_cell.angle_gamma   90.00
#
_symmetry.space_group_name_H-M   'P 1'
#
loop_
_entity.id
_entity.type
_entity.pdbx_description
1 polymer ?
#
loop_
_entity_poly.entity_id
_entity_poly.type
_entity_poly.pdbx_seq_one_letter_code
_entity_poly.pdbx_strand_id
1 'polypeptide(L)'
;MYTPKFPQLNIFLEHIFEGAEQQGISPEKMLAYASEAGYEGLECDLWRLAQRAETKALFDSCGLSAASVYNRYDMGHEAESITRDKIKEHLDTAAYFGAKKVLSVAGFIAPEDNFEAVRGKMAENLSFMCEEAKQYGITVTLEDFDDEAAPYSDADGLLWFMENVTGLKFTFDTGNFAYSLENAEEAYLKLRKYVAHVHLKDRSRDSSRKNAADTNGKADLSGKIMYPCEACGGYIGIEGIVKKLLEDGYRDSFSVEHFGAADQLLYMRRSAENLLNIFKECLK
;
A
#
# COMPACT_ATOMS: atom_id res chain seq x y z
N MET A 1 28.01 18.93 -6.69
CA MET A 1 26.94 19.22 -5.72
C MET A 1 26.09 17.97 -5.62
N TYR A 2 25.96 17.40 -4.45
CA TYR A 2 25.08 16.23 -4.21
C TYR A 2 23.65 16.75 -4.21
N THR A 3 22.90 16.45 -5.25
CA THR A 3 21.44 16.72 -5.24
C THR A 3 20.84 15.63 -4.37
N PRO A 4 20.21 15.95 -3.23
CA PRO A 4 19.57 14.93 -2.41
C PRO A 4 18.51 14.25 -3.28
N LYS A 5 18.60 12.92 -3.40
CA LYS A 5 17.59 12.15 -4.11
C LYS A 5 16.35 12.13 -3.21
N PHE A 6 15.25 12.68 -3.70
CA PHE A 6 13.96 12.55 -3.02
C PHE A 6 13.54 11.09 -2.92
N PRO A 7 12.79 10.70 -1.91
CA PRO A 7 12.10 9.41 -1.92
C PRO A 7 11.24 9.27 -3.17
N GLN A 8 11.17 8.06 -3.72
CA GLN A 8 10.32 7.78 -4.87
C GLN A 8 8.85 7.95 -4.50
N LEU A 9 8.09 8.67 -5.30
CA LEU A 9 6.66 8.82 -5.14
C LEU A 9 5.93 7.87 -6.09
N ASN A 10 5.04 7.04 -5.54
CA ASN A 10 4.29 6.05 -6.29
C ASN A 10 2.78 6.27 -6.11
N ILE A 11 2.01 5.69 -7.04
CA ILE A 11 0.56 5.65 -6.98
C ILE A 11 0.04 4.25 -7.30
N PHE A 12 -1.10 3.88 -6.76
CA PHE A 12 -1.74 2.63 -7.11
C PHE A 12 -2.21 2.61 -8.57
N LEU A 13 -1.91 1.52 -9.25
CA LEU A 13 -2.34 1.31 -10.65
C LEU A 13 -3.86 1.34 -10.80
N GLU A 14 -4.59 0.89 -9.77
CA GLU A 14 -6.05 0.96 -9.71
C GLU A 14 -6.56 2.40 -9.82
N HIS A 15 -5.89 3.36 -9.18
CA HIS A 15 -6.27 4.78 -9.26
C HIS A 15 -6.10 5.35 -10.66
N ILE A 16 -5.16 4.80 -11.44
CA ILE A 16 -4.99 5.13 -12.86
C ILE A 16 -6.22 4.68 -13.66
N PHE A 17 -6.68 3.44 -13.45
CA PHE A 17 -7.85 2.92 -14.15
C PHE A 17 -9.14 3.62 -13.72
N GLU A 18 -9.36 3.79 -12.41
CA GLU A 18 -10.50 4.54 -11.88
C GLU A 18 -10.54 5.97 -12.41
N GLY A 19 -9.38 6.66 -12.39
CA GLY A 19 -9.29 8.03 -12.90
C GLY A 19 -9.49 8.12 -14.40
N ALA A 20 -9.00 7.17 -15.17
CA ALA A 20 -9.25 7.11 -16.62
C ALA A 20 -10.73 6.96 -16.92
N GLU A 21 -11.44 6.09 -16.19
CA GLU A 21 -12.89 5.90 -16.31
C GLU A 21 -13.65 7.19 -15.92
N GLN A 22 -13.34 7.79 -14.78
CA GLN A 22 -13.96 9.03 -14.29
C GLN A 22 -13.81 10.19 -15.27
N GLN A 23 -12.67 10.29 -15.96
CA GLN A 23 -12.36 11.38 -16.91
C GLN A 23 -12.72 11.05 -18.36
N GLY A 24 -13.16 9.81 -18.66
CA GLY A 24 -13.44 9.36 -20.03
C GLY A 24 -12.21 9.39 -20.95
N ILE A 25 -11.03 9.06 -20.42
CA ILE A 25 -9.76 9.00 -21.16
C ILE A 25 -9.15 7.61 -21.10
N SER A 26 -8.10 7.35 -21.89
CA SER A 26 -7.40 6.07 -21.82
C SER A 26 -6.49 5.97 -20.59
N PRO A 27 -6.22 4.74 -20.07
CA PRO A 27 -5.26 4.51 -18.99
C PRO A 27 -3.86 5.04 -19.32
N GLU A 28 -3.41 4.96 -20.57
CA GLU A 28 -2.11 5.50 -21.01
C GLU A 28 -2.03 7.01 -20.77
N LYS A 29 -3.12 7.72 -21.06
CA LYS A 29 -3.17 9.17 -20.82
C LYS A 29 -3.18 9.49 -19.33
N MET A 30 -3.84 8.69 -18.52
CA MET A 30 -3.83 8.86 -17.07
C MET A 30 -2.46 8.55 -16.47
N LEU A 31 -1.73 7.51 -16.97
CA LEU A 31 -0.34 7.24 -16.61
C LEU A 31 0.59 8.42 -16.94
N ALA A 32 0.41 9.03 -18.12
CA ALA A 32 1.16 10.23 -18.48
C ALA A 32 0.89 11.38 -17.49
N TYR A 33 -0.35 11.59 -17.07
CA TYR A 33 -0.69 12.59 -16.06
C TYR A 33 -0.06 12.28 -14.68
N ALA A 34 0.04 11.01 -14.30
CA ALA A 34 0.73 10.61 -13.08
C ALA A 34 2.24 10.94 -13.16
N SER A 35 2.90 10.59 -14.27
CA SER A 35 4.31 10.92 -14.52
C SER A 35 4.54 12.44 -14.51
N GLU A 36 3.69 13.21 -15.19
CA GLU A 36 3.73 14.68 -15.18
C GLU A 36 3.55 15.29 -13.79
N ALA A 37 2.75 14.66 -12.93
CA ALA A 37 2.56 15.10 -11.55
C ALA A 37 3.77 14.77 -10.64
N GLY A 38 4.71 13.95 -11.10
CA GLY A 38 5.94 13.61 -10.37
C GLY A 38 5.94 12.22 -9.75
N TYR A 39 5.01 11.35 -10.11
CA TYR A 39 5.08 9.95 -9.75
C TYR A 39 6.14 9.23 -10.59
N GLU A 40 6.90 8.35 -9.96
CA GLU A 40 7.98 7.58 -10.59
C GLU A 40 7.67 6.08 -10.62
N GLY A 41 6.72 5.63 -9.80
CA GLY A 41 6.37 4.23 -9.67
C GLY A 41 4.90 3.94 -9.45
N LEU A 42 4.58 2.66 -9.58
CA LEU A 42 3.24 2.11 -9.47
C LEU A 42 3.21 1.02 -8.39
N GLU A 43 2.19 1.07 -7.54
CA GLU A 43 1.78 -0.04 -6.68
C GLU A 43 0.77 -0.87 -7.48
N CYS A 44 1.04 -2.15 -7.72
CA CYS A 44 0.29 -2.94 -8.71
C CYS A 44 -0.40 -4.15 -8.06
N ASP A 45 -1.70 -4.34 -8.29
CA ASP A 45 -2.32 -5.63 -8.03
C ASP A 45 -1.80 -6.68 -9.03
N LEU A 46 -1.47 -7.87 -8.52
CA LEU A 46 -0.88 -8.96 -9.30
C LEU A 46 -1.71 -9.30 -10.56
N TRP A 47 -3.04 -9.32 -10.44
CA TRP A 47 -3.91 -9.68 -11.56
C TRP A 47 -3.85 -8.68 -12.73
N ARG A 48 -3.53 -7.41 -12.47
CA ARG A 48 -3.33 -6.37 -13.50
C ARG A 48 -2.10 -6.62 -14.35
N LEU A 49 -1.18 -7.41 -13.84
CA LEU A 49 0.10 -7.69 -14.47
C LEU A 49 0.11 -8.96 -15.33
N ALA A 50 -1.06 -9.58 -15.56
CA ALA A 50 -1.17 -10.84 -16.31
C ALA A 50 -0.61 -10.76 -17.74
N GLN A 51 -0.76 -9.62 -18.41
CA GLN A 51 -0.19 -9.36 -19.74
C GLN A 51 1.18 -8.69 -19.63
N ARG A 52 2.15 -9.43 -19.07
CA ARG A 52 3.45 -8.91 -18.62
C ARG A 52 4.17 -8.02 -19.64
N ALA A 53 4.31 -8.47 -20.88
CA ALA A 53 5.08 -7.75 -21.90
C ALA A 53 4.42 -6.42 -22.30
N GLU A 54 3.12 -6.43 -22.52
CA GLU A 54 2.33 -5.26 -22.91
C GLU A 54 2.28 -4.24 -21.77
N THR A 55 2.01 -4.71 -20.55
CA THR A 55 1.95 -3.85 -19.36
C THR A 55 3.32 -3.22 -19.07
N LYS A 56 4.41 -4.00 -19.20
CA LYS A 56 5.76 -3.45 -18.98
C LYS A 56 6.10 -2.40 -20.02
N ALA A 57 5.81 -2.66 -21.33
CA ALA A 57 6.04 -1.68 -22.39
C ALA A 57 5.24 -0.38 -22.15
N LEU A 58 4.02 -0.50 -21.64
CA LEU A 58 3.20 0.65 -21.29
C LEU A 58 3.85 1.48 -20.16
N PHE A 59 4.30 0.85 -19.07
CA PHE A 59 4.98 1.54 -17.96
C PHE A 59 6.25 2.24 -18.46
N ASP A 60 7.07 1.52 -19.21
CA ASP A 60 8.33 2.04 -19.77
C ASP A 60 8.06 3.28 -20.69
N SER A 61 6.98 3.25 -21.47
CA SER A 61 6.60 4.38 -22.35
C SER A 61 6.21 5.64 -21.60
N CYS A 62 5.74 5.51 -20.36
CA CYS A 62 5.38 6.63 -19.48
C CYS A 62 6.49 7.01 -18.48
N GLY A 63 7.63 6.30 -18.52
CA GLY A 63 8.73 6.52 -17.58
C GLY A 63 8.41 6.07 -16.13
N LEU A 64 7.45 5.15 -15.97
CA LEU A 64 7.04 4.61 -14.68
C LEU A 64 7.59 3.19 -14.48
N SER A 65 7.77 2.77 -13.22
CA SER A 65 8.23 1.43 -12.85
C SER A 65 7.28 0.79 -11.84
N ALA A 66 7.24 -0.55 -11.78
CA ALA A 66 6.56 -1.21 -10.67
C ALA A 66 7.40 -1.04 -9.39
N ALA A 67 6.87 -0.34 -8.39
CA ALA A 67 7.52 -0.11 -7.12
C ALA A 67 7.31 -1.30 -6.18
N SER A 68 6.09 -1.80 -6.12
CA SER A 68 5.66 -2.96 -5.37
C SER A 68 4.53 -3.68 -6.12
N VAL A 69 4.39 -4.97 -5.86
CA VAL A 69 3.26 -5.76 -6.33
C VAL A 69 2.54 -6.33 -5.12
N TYR A 70 1.21 -6.21 -5.08
CA TYR A 70 0.43 -6.79 -4.00
C TYR A 70 -0.49 -7.89 -4.49
N ASN A 71 -0.84 -8.81 -3.59
CA ASN A 71 -1.80 -9.87 -3.86
C ASN A 71 -2.58 -10.23 -2.58
N ARG A 72 -3.81 -10.68 -2.78
CA ARG A 72 -4.68 -11.18 -1.71
C ARG A 72 -4.65 -12.69 -1.67
N TYR A 73 -4.53 -13.23 -0.46
CA TYR A 73 -4.46 -14.64 -0.17
C TYR A 73 -5.53 -15.07 0.82
N ASP A 74 -5.74 -16.34 0.91
CA ASP A 74 -6.42 -17.00 2.03
C ASP A 74 -5.44 -17.97 2.70
N MET A 75 -4.33 -17.42 3.21
CA MET A 75 -3.22 -18.21 3.77
C MET A 75 -3.62 -19.07 4.97
N GLY A 76 -4.70 -18.69 5.63
CA GLY A 76 -5.22 -19.40 6.80
C GLY A 76 -6.04 -20.64 6.47
N HIS A 77 -6.72 -20.72 5.33
CA HIS A 77 -7.67 -21.77 5.01
C HIS A 77 -7.33 -22.57 3.77
N GLU A 78 -6.76 -21.91 2.75
CA GLU A 78 -6.44 -22.55 1.48
C GLU A 78 -5.43 -23.71 1.66
N ALA A 79 -5.48 -24.69 0.77
CA ALA A 79 -4.51 -25.77 0.75
C ALA A 79 -3.09 -25.22 0.52
N GLU A 80 -2.12 -25.71 1.29
CA GLU A 80 -0.73 -25.22 1.30
C GLU A 80 -0.11 -25.21 -0.10
N SER A 81 -0.34 -26.23 -0.92
CA SER A 81 0.18 -26.30 -2.30
C SER A 81 -0.34 -25.17 -3.17
N ILE A 82 -1.64 -24.84 -3.07
CA ILE A 82 -2.26 -23.75 -3.85
C ILE A 82 -1.68 -22.40 -3.41
N THR A 83 -1.58 -22.16 -2.12
CA THR A 83 -1.00 -20.93 -1.57
C THR A 83 0.46 -20.77 -2.02
N ARG A 84 1.26 -21.83 -1.96
CA ARG A 84 2.67 -21.81 -2.39
C ARG A 84 2.83 -21.54 -3.88
N ASP A 85 1.98 -22.09 -4.73
CA ASP A 85 2.00 -21.80 -6.16
C ASP A 85 1.66 -20.34 -6.46
N LYS A 86 0.64 -19.77 -5.79
CA LYS A 86 0.32 -18.34 -5.86
C LYS A 86 1.47 -17.45 -5.39
N ILE A 87 2.16 -17.84 -4.31
CA ILE A 87 3.34 -17.11 -3.80
C ILE A 87 4.44 -17.06 -4.86
N LYS A 88 4.76 -18.20 -5.49
CA LYS A 88 5.79 -18.27 -6.53
C LYS A 88 5.43 -17.41 -7.75
N GLU A 89 4.17 -17.47 -8.21
CA GLU A 89 3.67 -16.62 -9.29
C GLU A 89 3.80 -15.13 -8.94
N HIS A 90 3.46 -14.74 -7.72
CA HIS A 90 3.57 -13.36 -7.24
C HIS A 90 5.02 -12.88 -7.27
N LEU A 91 5.95 -13.66 -6.70
CA LEU A 91 7.38 -13.31 -6.65
C LEU A 91 7.99 -13.27 -8.06
N ASP A 92 7.67 -14.23 -8.92
CA ASP A 92 8.14 -14.27 -10.31
C ASP A 92 7.63 -13.08 -11.12
N THR A 93 6.36 -12.71 -10.93
CA THR A 93 5.79 -11.52 -11.59
C THR A 93 6.44 -10.24 -11.08
N ALA A 94 6.61 -10.08 -9.77
CA ALA A 94 7.28 -8.93 -9.19
C ALA A 94 8.73 -8.80 -9.73
N ALA A 95 9.46 -9.91 -9.80
CA ALA A 95 10.81 -9.96 -10.36
C ALA A 95 10.84 -9.56 -11.84
N TYR A 96 9.88 -10.05 -12.65
CA TYR A 96 9.77 -9.70 -14.07
C TYR A 96 9.61 -8.18 -14.28
N PHE A 97 8.80 -7.52 -13.43
CA PHE A 97 8.60 -6.07 -13.48
C PHE A 97 9.71 -5.28 -12.77
N GLY A 98 10.65 -5.94 -12.13
CA GLY A 98 11.77 -5.33 -11.42
C GLY A 98 11.40 -4.75 -10.06
N ALA A 99 10.19 -5.03 -9.55
CA ALA A 99 9.76 -4.61 -8.23
C ALA A 99 10.65 -5.21 -7.14
N LYS A 100 10.96 -4.42 -6.11
CA LYS A 100 11.83 -4.85 -5.00
C LYS A 100 11.05 -5.21 -3.76
N LYS A 101 9.75 -5.03 -3.80
CA LYS A 101 8.83 -5.32 -2.70
C LYS A 101 7.61 -6.06 -3.22
N VAL A 102 7.05 -6.89 -2.37
CA VAL A 102 5.73 -7.47 -2.53
C VAL A 102 4.95 -7.27 -1.24
N LEU A 103 3.67 -6.92 -1.37
CA LEU A 103 2.75 -6.81 -0.26
C LEU A 103 1.81 -8.01 -0.26
N SER A 104 1.72 -8.70 0.88
CA SER A 104 0.80 -9.81 1.09
C SER A 104 -0.38 -9.36 1.95
N VAL A 105 -1.60 -9.42 1.40
CA VAL A 105 -2.81 -9.44 2.21
C VAL A 105 -3.07 -10.92 2.56
N ALA A 106 -2.66 -11.34 3.76
CA ALA A 106 -2.53 -12.76 4.11
C ALA A 106 -3.85 -13.52 4.30
N GLY A 107 -4.96 -12.78 4.45
CA GLY A 107 -6.30 -13.33 4.64
C GLY A 107 -6.96 -12.87 5.94
N PHE A 108 -8.09 -13.47 6.24
CA PHE A 108 -8.98 -13.08 7.34
C PHE A 108 -9.31 -14.28 8.21
N ILE A 109 -9.75 -14.05 9.43
CA ILE A 109 -10.17 -15.07 10.39
C ILE A 109 -11.65 -14.87 10.67
N ALA A 110 -12.47 -15.90 10.39
CA ALA A 110 -13.89 -15.84 10.65
C ALA A 110 -14.19 -16.08 12.16
N PRO A 111 -15.33 -15.59 12.67
CA PRO A 111 -15.67 -15.75 14.09
C PRO A 111 -15.74 -17.20 14.59
N GLU A 112 -16.03 -18.14 13.70
CA GLU A 112 -16.08 -19.59 13.98
C GLU A 112 -14.72 -20.30 13.93
N ASP A 113 -13.69 -19.62 13.44
CA ASP A 113 -12.35 -20.19 13.31
C ASP A 113 -11.64 -20.35 14.66
N ASN A 114 -10.69 -21.28 14.70
CA ASN A 114 -9.70 -21.29 15.75
C ASN A 114 -8.63 -20.23 15.43
N PHE A 115 -8.72 -19.08 16.08
CA PHE A 115 -7.86 -17.92 15.84
C PHE A 115 -6.37 -18.25 15.80
N GLU A 116 -5.86 -18.99 16.82
CA GLU A 116 -4.44 -19.30 16.91
C GLU A 116 -3.98 -20.26 15.80
N ALA A 117 -4.82 -21.23 15.41
CA ALA A 117 -4.48 -22.16 14.36
C ALA A 117 -4.43 -21.46 12.98
N VAL A 118 -5.41 -20.60 12.69
CA VAL A 118 -5.48 -19.89 11.41
C VAL A 118 -4.36 -18.85 11.31
N ARG A 119 -4.14 -18.06 12.38
CA ARG A 119 -3.02 -17.10 12.45
C ARG A 119 -1.66 -17.78 12.32
N GLY A 120 -1.47 -18.94 12.97
CA GLY A 120 -0.25 -19.73 12.87
C GLY A 120 0.02 -20.21 11.45
N LYS A 121 -1.01 -20.68 10.74
CA LYS A 121 -0.90 -21.11 9.33
C LYS A 121 -0.59 -19.94 8.40
N MET A 122 -1.15 -18.75 8.65
CA MET A 122 -0.76 -17.53 7.92
C MET A 122 0.72 -17.23 8.12
N ALA A 123 1.24 -17.31 9.35
CA ALA A 123 2.64 -17.06 9.66
C ALA A 123 3.58 -18.08 9.00
N GLU A 124 3.20 -19.35 8.92
CA GLU A 124 3.95 -20.40 8.20
C GLU A 124 4.04 -20.09 6.70
N ASN A 125 2.94 -19.71 6.05
CA ASN A 125 2.92 -19.35 4.64
C ASN A 125 3.68 -18.04 4.36
N LEU A 126 3.59 -17.04 5.23
CA LEU A 126 4.42 -15.82 5.14
C LEU A 126 5.91 -16.13 5.32
N SER A 127 6.26 -17.06 6.22
CA SER A 127 7.65 -17.50 6.40
C SER A 127 8.18 -18.18 5.14
N PHE A 128 7.38 -19.04 4.51
CA PHE A 128 7.70 -19.62 3.21
C PHE A 128 7.90 -18.54 2.14
N MET A 129 7.01 -17.55 2.07
CA MET A 129 7.11 -16.46 1.12
C MET A 129 8.39 -15.63 1.33
N CYS A 130 8.75 -15.32 2.57
CA CYS A 130 9.99 -14.61 2.90
C CYS A 130 11.24 -15.40 2.50
N GLU A 131 11.23 -16.73 2.64
CA GLU A 131 12.36 -17.58 2.23
C GLU A 131 12.50 -17.63 0.72
N GLU A 132 11.39 -17.86 -0.02
CA GLU A 132 11.38 -17.87 -1.48
C GLU A 132 11.80 -16.51 -2.06
N ALA A 133 11.37 -15.41 -1.45
CA ALA A 133 11.69 -14.06 -1.92
C ALA A 133 13.19 -13.72 -1.93
N LYS A 134 14.00 -14.41 -1.10
CA LYS A 134 15.47 -14.20 -1.04
C LYS A 134 16.14 -14.46 -2.37
N GLN A 135 15.72 -15.47 -3.12
CA GLN A 135 16.33 -15.79 -4.43
C GLN A 135 16.10 -14.71 -5.49
N TYR A 136 15.08 -13.86 -5.29
CA TYR A 136 14.76 -12.73 -6.17
C TYR A 136 15.30 -11.39 -5.64
N GLY A 137 15.82 -11.37 -4.41
CA GLY A 137 16.20 -10.13 -3.73
C GLY A 137 15.01 -9.20 -3.49
N ILE A 138 13.83 -9.80 -3.22
CA ILE A 138 12.56 -9.09 -2.97
C ILE A 138 12.28 -9.08 -1.46
N THR A 139 11.79 -7.95 -0.97
CA THR A 139 11.30 -7.79 0.41
C THR A 139 9.82 -8.09 0.47
N VAL A 140 9.42 -9.01 1.36
CA VAL A 140 8.00 -9.32 1.64
C VAL A 140 7.52 -8.39 2.74
N THR A 141 6.36 -7.78 2.53
CA THR A 141 5.72 -6.92 3.50
C THR A 141 4.30 -7.38 3.84
N LEU A 142 3.87 -7.07 5.05
CA LEU A 142 2.50 -7.14 5.53
C LEU A 142 2.08 -5.73 5.95
N GLU A 143 0.83 -5.37 5.73
CA GLU A 143 0.24 -4.07 6.01
C GLU A 143 -0.82 -4.21 7.11
N ASP A 144 -1.04 -3.17 7.92
CA ASP A 144 -2.26 -3.05 8.71
C ASP A 144 -3.49 -2.97 7.79
N PHE A 145 -4.59 -3.60 8.19
CA PHE A 145 -5.74 -3.73 7.32
C PHE A 145 -7.01 -3.15 7.98
N ASP A 146 -7.82 -2.44 7.21
CA ASP A 146 -9.03 -1.79 7.70
C ASP A 146 -10.25 -2.74 7.80
N ASP A 147 -10.01 -3.94 8.39
CA ASP A 147 -11.02 -4.95 8.67
C ASP A 147 -10.65 -5.72 9.94
N GLU A 148 -11.57 -5.80 10.92
CA GLU A 148 -11.36 -6.50 12.21
C GLU A 148 -11.14 -8.01 12.06
N ALA A 149 -11.57 -8.61 10.95
CA ALA A 149 -11.29 -10.00 10.65
C ALA A 149 -9.83 -10.25 10.25
N ALA A 150 -9.05 -9.22 9.92
CA ALA A 150 -7.62 -9.34 9.69
C ALA A 150 -6.88 -9.42 11.03
N PRO A 151 -6.14 -10.50 11.34
CA PRO A 151 -5.41 -10.61 12.61
C PRO A 151 -4.20 -9.67 12.70
N TYR A 152 -4.08 -8.76 11.76
CA TYR A 152 -3.07 -7.70 11.63
C TYR A 152 -3.72 -6.32 11.39
N SER A 153 -4.97 -6.13 11.83
CA SER A 153 -5.70 -4.86 11.67
C SER A 153 -5.27 -3.78 12.66
N ASP A 154 -4.44 -4.12 13.64
CA ASP A 154 -3.91 -3.21 14.65
C ASP A 154 -2.40 -3.40 14.88
N ALA A 155 -1.80 -2.50 15.63
CA ALA A 155 -0.36 -2.51 15.87
C ALA A 155 0.13 -3.71 16.70
N ASP A 156 -0.72 -4.30 17.56
CA ASP A 156 -0.36 -5.49 18.34
C ASP A 156 -0.38 -6.75 17.47
N GLY A 157 -1.40 -6.92 16.64
CA GLY A 157 -1.50 -8.00 15.66
C GLY A 157 -0.34 -7.98 14.67
N LEU A 158 -0.03 -6.81 14.10
CA LEU A 158 1.14 -6.65 13.23
C LEU A 158 2.45 -7.00 13.94
N LEU A 159 2.64 -6.49 15.17
CA LEU A 159 3.85 -6.79 15.93
C LEU A 159 4.02 -8.28 16.13
N TRP A 160 2.95 -9.00 16.41
CA TRP A 160 3.00 -10.45 16.53
C TRP A 160 3.55 -11.10 15.25
N PHE A 161 3.06 -10.72 14.05
CA PHE A 161 3.59 -11.27 12.80
C PHE A 161 5.06 -10.89 12.57
N MET A 162 5.44 -9.64 12.86
CA MET A 162 6.83 -9.19 12.73
C MET A 162 7.80 -9.95 13.63
N GLU A 163 7.34 -10.42 14.78
CA GLU A 163 8.15 -11.18 15.74
C GLU A 163 8.16 -12.69 15.48
N ASN A 164 7.13 -13.22 14.82
CA ASN A 164 6.97 -14.65 14.56
C ASN A 164 7.33 -15.07 13.13
N VAL A 165 7.47 -14.13 12.18
CA VAL A 165 7.83 -14.41 10.79
C VAL A 165 9.18 -13.78 10.46
N THR A 166 10.22 -14.62 10.41
CA THR A 166 11.60 -14.15 10.13
C THR A 166 11.70 -13.56 8.70
N GLY A 167 12.17 -12.33 8.62
CA GLY A 167 12.39 -11.65 7.33
C GLY A 167 11.21 -10.81 6.86
N LEU A 168 10.02 -10.95 7.48
CA LEU A 168 8.86 -10.12 7.17
C LEU A 168 9.13 -8.66 7.54
N LYS A 169 8.64 -7.76 6.72
CA LYS A 169 8.71 -6.32 6.92
C LYS A 169 7.31 -5.71 6.93
N PHE A 170 7.24 -4.46 7.31
CA PHE A 170 6.00 -3.73 7.46
C PHE A 170 5.84 -2.71 6.33
N THR A 171 4.69 -2.75 5.64
CA THR A 171 4.15 -1.64 4.86
C THR A 171 3.29 -0.82 5.81
N PHE A 172 3.76 0.37 6.16
CA PHE A 172 3.05 1.28 7.05
C PHE A 172 1.97 2.03 6.26
N ASP A 173 0.72 1.62 6.38
CA ASP A 173 -0.42 2.41 5.91
C ASP A 173 -0.82 3.42 6.98
N THR A 174 -0.87 4.68 6.61
CA THR A 174 -1.15 5.77 7.55
C THR A 174 -2.64 5.92 7.89
N GLY A 175 -3.53 5.42 7.05
CA GLY A 175 -4.98 5.63 7.16
C GLY A 175 -5.76 4.43 7.66
N ASN A 176 -5.19 3.21 7.60
CA ASN A 176 -5.87 2.00 8.05
C ASN A 176 -5.99 1.96 9.58
N PHE A 177 -5.01 2.43 10.34
CA PHE A 177 -5.07 2.55 11.80
C PHE A 177 -6.26 3.39 12.29
N ALA A 178 -6.73 4.34 11.48
CA ALA A 178 -7.93 5.11 11.82
C ALA A 178 -9.20 4.26 11.89
N TYR A 179 -9.26 3.13 11.18
CA TYR A 179 -10.33 2.16 11.26
C TYR A 179 -10.38 1.50 12.65
N SER A 180 -9.24 1.05 13.15
CA SER A 180 -9.06 0.42 14.46
C SER A 180 -9.05 1.42 15.63
N LEU A 181 -9.28 2.72 15.36
CA LEU A 181 -9.22 3.82 16.33
C LEU A 181 -7.84 4.01 16.98
N GLU A 182 -6.79 3.54 16.31
CA GLU A 182 -5.40 3.75 16.71
C GLU A 182 -4.84 5.03 16.10
N ASN A 183 -3.84 5.59 16.77
CA ASN A 183 -3.07 6.71 16.24
C ASN A 183 -1.93 6.19 15.36
N ALA A 184 -1.88 6.60 14.09
CA ALA A 184 -0.89 6.13 13.14
C ALA A 184 0.56 6.46 13.56
N GLU A 185 0.81 7.62 14.21
CA GLU A 185 2.14 7.99 14.68
C GLU A 185 2.59 7.10 15.85
N GLU A 186 1.70 6.77 16.79
CA GLU A 186 1.98 5.84 17.89
C GLU A 186 2.25 4.43 17.36
N ALA A 187 1.45 3.95 16.40
CA ALA A 187 1.66 2.67 15.74
C ALA A 187 3.01 2.64 14.99
N TYR A 188 3.34 3.73 14.28
CA TYR A 188 4.66 3.89 13.67
C TYR A 188 5.80 3.76 14.68
N LEU A 189 5.73 4.48 15.79
CA LEU A 189 6.79 4.42 16.83
C LEU A 189 6.99 3.01 17.37
N LYS A 190 5.94 2.21 17.48
CA LYS A 190 5.97 0.82 17.92
C LYS A 190 6.61 -0.10 16.87
N LEU A 191 6.31 0.11 15.60
CA LEU A 191 6.66 -0.79 14.50
C LEU A 191 7.82 -0.29 13.62
N ARG A 192 8.37 0.91 13.85
CA ARG A 192 9.32 1.60 12.95
C ARG A 192 10.53 0.79 12.49
N LYS A 193 11.02 -0.14 13.33
CA LYS A 193 12.18 -0.99 12.99
C LYS A 193 11.89 -2.00 11.87
N TYR A 194 10.62 -2.22 11.59
CA TYR A 194 10.17 -3.16 10.56
C TYR A 194 9.73 -2.46 9.27
N VAL A 195 9.53 -1.15 9.27
CA VAL A 195 9.04 -0.39 8.11
C VAL A 195 10.01 -0.53 6.94
N ALA A 196 9.49 -1.03 5.81
CA ALA A 196 10.21 -1.15 4.54
C ALA A 196 9.45 -0.47 3.39
N HIS A 197 8.18 -0.16 3.57
CA HIS A 197 7.34 0.53 2.61
C HIS A 197 6.31 1.40 3.33
N VAL A 198 5.76 2.41 2.65
CA VAL A 198 4.79 3.32 3.24
C VAL A 198 3.66 3.58 2.26
N HIS A 199 2.43 3.36 2.71
CA HIS A 199 1.22 3.81 2.06
C HIS A 199 0.72 5.10 2.72
N LEU A 200 0.59 6.14 1.92
CA LEU A 200 0.06 7.43 2.37
C LEU A 200 -1.42 7.50 2.03
N LYS A 201 -2.21 7.03 2.96
CA LYS A 201 -3.67 7.00 2.92
C LYS A 201 -4.21 8.00 3.91
N ASP A 202 -4.89 9.04 3.43
CA ASP A 202 -5.51 10.03 4.30
C ASP A 202 -7.04 9.83 4.35
N ARG A 203 -7.64 10.23 5.45
CA ARG A 203 -9.07 10.06 5.71
C ARG A 203 -9.70 11.38 6.10
N SER A 204 -10.92 11.61 5.61
CA SER A 204 -11.71 12.80 5.92
C SER A 204 -13.07 12.42 6.53
N ARG A 205 -13.60 13.27 7.40
CA ARG A 205 -14.99 13.17 7.92
C ARG A 205 -15.98 14.01 7.09
N ASP A 206 -15.48 14.71 6.07
CA ASP A 206 -16.31 15.57 5.23
C ASP A 206 -17.11 14.74 4.21
N SER A 207 -18.43 14.73 4.36
CA SER A 207 -19.34 14.01 3.46
C SER A 207 -19.41 14.58 2.05
N SER A 208 -18.87 15.77 1.79
CA SER A 208 -18.75 16.31 0.42
C SER A 208 -17.77 15.52 -0.44
N ARG A 209 -16.98 14.63 0.18
CA ARG A 209 -16.03 13.73 -0.50
C ARG A 209 -16.63 12.40 -0.96
N LYS A 210 -17.93 12.24 -0.84
CA LYS A 210 -18.66 11.10 -1.39
C LYS A 210 -18.44 11.02 -2.90
N ASN A 211 -18.25 9.79 -3.40
CA ASN A 211 -18.31 9.55 -4.84
C ASN A 211 -19.78 9.60 -5.32
N ALA A 212 -19.98 9.63 -6.65
CA ALA A 212 -21.32 9.75 -7.23
C ALA A 212 -22.27 8.59 -6.84
N ALA A 213 -21.72 7.41 -6.53
CA ALA A 213 -22.48 6.23 -6.12
C ALA A 213 -22.71 6.16 -4.60
N ASP A 214 -22.13 7.09 -3.81
CA ASP A 214 -22.16 7.08 -2.31
C ASP A 214 -21.67 5.74 -1.71
N THR A 215 -20.63 5.15 -2.31
CA THR A 215 -20.09 3.83 -1.93
C THR A 215 -18.72 3.89 -1.29
N ASN A 216 -18.10 5.08 -1.20
CA ASN A 216 -16.71 5.25 -0.74
C ASN A 216 -16.58 5.60 0.75
N GLY A 217 -17.70 5.66 1.47
CA GLY A 217 -17.69 5.85 2.92
C GLY A 217 -17.41 4.54 3.65
N LYS A 218 -16.43 4.53 4.57
CA LYS A 218 -16.15 3.39 5.45
C LYS A 218 -16.32 3.80 6.91
N ALA A 219 -17.10 3.04 7.68
CA ALA A 219 -17.22 3.25 9.11
C ALA A 219 -15.97 2.75 9.83
N ASP A 220 -15.46 3.54 10.80
CA ASP A 220 -14.51 3.05 11.79
C ASP A 220 -15.21 2.19 12.86
N LEU A 221 -14.46 1.57 13.76
CA LEU A 221 -15.00 0.73 14.83
C LEU A 221 -15.92 1.49 15.82
N SER A 222 -15.95 2.82 15.78
CA SER A 222 -16.95 3.63 16.53
C SER A 222 -18.21 3.93 15.71
N GLY A 223 -18.30 3.47 14.47
CA GLY A 223 -19.42 3.71 13.57
C GLY A 223 -19.37 5.06 12.82
N LYS A 224 -18.30 5.84 12.96
CA LYS A 224 -18.16 7.12 12.26
C LYS A 224 -17.61 6.91 10.85
N ILE A 225 -18.29 7.50 9.86
CA ILE A 225 -17.88 7.36 8.46
C ILE A 225 -16.62 8.16 8.14
N MET A 226 -15.73 7.53 7.42
CA MET A 226 -14.51 8.09 6.82
C MET A 226 -14.61 8.05 5.30
N TYR A 227 -14.11 9.06 4.63
CA TYR A 227 -14.01 9.15 3.17
C TYR A 227 -12.55 9.25 2.75
N PRO A 228 -12.18 8.71 1.57
CA PRO A 228 -10.84 8.93 1.02
C PRO A 228 -10.66 10.41 0.69
N CYS A 229 -9.43 10.87 0.81
CA CYS A 229 -9.03 12.21 0.38
C CYS A 229 -7.59 12.20 -0.11
N GLU A 230 -7.18 13.30 -0.72
CA GLU A 230 -5.79 13.53 -1.10
C GLU A 230 -4.87 13.52 0.14
N ALA A 231 -3.64 13.07 -0.02
CA ALA A 231 -2.66 13.11 1.06
C ALA A 231 -2.46 14.55 1.56
N CYS A 232 -2.47 14.73 2.89
CA CYS A 232 -2.52 16.01 3.60
C CYS A 232 -3.84 16.80 3.45
N GLY A 233 -4.90 16.16 2.95
CA GLY A 233 -6.23 16.79 2.84
C GLY A 233 -7.22 16.33 3.91
N GLY A 234 -6.81 15.42 4.78
CA GLY A 234 -7.63 14.79 5.81
C GLY A 234 -7.21 15.10 7.25
N TYR A 235 -7.54 14.17 8.16
CA TYR A 235 -7.28 14.33 9.59
C TYR A 235 -6.18 13.41 10.15
N ILE A 236 -5.56 12.57 9.31
CA ILE A 236 -4.53 11.59 9.75
C ILE A 236 -3.23 12.29 10.16
N GLY A 237 -2.96 13.49 9.65
CA GLY A 237 -1.71 14.19 9.96
C GLY A 237 -0.52 13.76 9.11
N ILE A 238 -0.77 13.39 7.85
CA ILE A 238 0.23 12.86 6.89
C ILE A 238 1.52 13.69 6.86
N GLU A 239 1.41 15.03 6.87
CA GLU A 239 2.60 15.90 6.84
C GLU A 239 3.55 15.63 8.02
N GLY A 240 3.02 15.53 9.24
CA GLY A 240 3.80 15.22 10.44
C GLY A 240 4.44 13.84 10.37
N ILE A 241 3.69 12.84 9.91
CA ILE A 241 4.16 11.46 9.75
C ILE A 241 5.29 11.39 8.71
N VAL A 242 5.14 12.02 7.55
CA VAL A 242 6.18 12.04 6.51
C VAL A 242 7.44 12.74 7.01
N LYS A 243 7.30 13.89 7.68
CA LYS A 243 8.45 14.59 8.29
C LYS A 243 9.17 13.69 9.29
N LYS A 244 8.43 13.01 10.16
CA LYS A 244 8.99 12.07 11.15
C LYS A 244 9.73 10.90 10.49
N LEU A 245 9.14 10.27 9.46
CA LEU A 245 9.80 9.21 8.69
C LEU A 245 11.13 9.69 8.08
N LEU A 246 11.14 10.89 7.49
CA LEU A 246 12.33 11.48 6.90
C LEU A 246 13.40 11.82 7.94
N GLU A 247 13.01 12.33 9.13
CA GLU A 247 13.89 12.57 10.27
C GLU A 247 14.52 11.27 10.79
N ASP A 248 13.74 10.18 10.86
CA ASP A 248 14.20 8.85 11.27
C ASP A 248 15.06 8.15 10.18
N GLY A 249 15.27 8.82 9.02
CA GLY A 249 16.16 8.35 7.96
C GLY A 249 15.49 7.51 6.88
N TYR A 250 14.17 7.42 6.84
CA TYR A 250 13.48 6.75 5.75
C TYR A 250 13.72 7.49 4.41
N ARG A 251 14.18 6.78 3.39
CA ARG A 251 14.55 7.34 2.08
C ARG A 251 14.07 6.49 0.91
N ASP A 252 13.26 5.48 1.19
CA ASP A 252 12.69 4.60 0.16
C ASP A 252 11.45 5.25 -0.49
N SER A 253 10.46 4.50 -0.86
CA SER A 253 9.32 4.97 -1.62
C SER A 253 8.08 5.20 -0.76
N PHE A 254 7.25 6.15 -1.19
CA PHE A 254 5.92 6.40 -0.65
C PHE A 254 4.88 6.15 -1.73
N SER A 255 3.90 5.29 -1.48
CA SER A 255 2.78 5.03 -2.38
C SER A 255 1.53 5.75 -1.89
N VAL A 256 0.95 6.60 -2.73
CA VAL A 256 -0.29 7.32 -2.42
C VAL A 256 -1.49 6.42 -2.64
N GLU A 257 -2.38 6.34 -1.64
CA GLU A 257 -3.58 5.51 -1.67
C GLU A 257 -4.85 6.31 -1.37
N HIS A 258 -5.81 6.29 -2.30
CA HIS A 258 -7.12 6.93 -2.14
C HIS A 258 -8.22 6.18 -2.90
N PHE A 259 -8.34 4.85 -2.64
CA PHE A 259 -9.40 4.02 -3.23
C PHE A 259 -10.78 4.63 -3.03
N GLY A 260 -11.58 4.64 -4.10
CA GLY A 260 -12.91 5.20 -4.12
C GLY A 260 -12.97 6.73 -4.13
N ALA A 261 -11.86 7.42 -4.43
CA ALA A 261 -11.84 8.87 -4.54
C ALA A 261 -12.93 9.40 -5.49
N ALA A 262 -13.59 10.47 -5.09
CA ALA A 262 -14.63 11.10 -5.92
C ALA A 262 -14.06 11.71 -7.22
N ASP A 263 -12.78 12.10 -7.21
CA ASP A 263 -12.03 12.58 -8.37
C ASP A 263 -10.56 12.13 -8.21
N GLN A 264 -10.23 11.01 -8.86
CA GLN A 264 -8.90 10.40 -8.80
C GLN A 264 -7.82 11.33 -9.38
N LEU A 265 -8.09 12.00 -10.48
CA LEU A 265 -7.11 12.90 -11.10
C LEU A 265 -6.79 14.09 -10.20
N LEU A 266 -7.80 14.69 -9.58
CA LEU A 266 -7.62 15.79 -8.64
C LEU A 266 -6.80 15.35 -7.42
N TYR A 267 -7.17 14.20 -6.81
CA TYR A 267 -6.49 13.70 -5.62
C TYR A 267 -5.05 13.30 -5.91
N MET A 268 -4.80 12.65 -7.04
CA MET A 268 -3.46 12.31 -7.52
C MET A 268 -2.58 13.56 -7.62
N ARG A 269 -3.06 14.61 -8.30
CA ARG A 269 -2.27 15.87 -8.48
C ARG A 269 -2.02 16.58 -7.16
N ARG A 270 -3.03 16.72 -6.30
CA ARG A 270 -2.88 17.40 -5.00
C ARG A 270 -1.96 16.63 -4.07
N SER A 271 -2.08 15.30 -4.02
CA SER A 271 -1.20 14.46 -3.21
C SER A 271 0.26 14.62 -3.63
N ALA A 272 0.54 14.58 -4.93
CA ALA A 272 1.89 14.78 -5.44
C ALA A 272 2.44 16.17 -5.09
N GLU A 273 1.66 17.23 -5.30
CA GLU A 273 2.05 18.61 -4.97
C GLU A 273 2.39 18.75 -3.48
N ASN A 274 1.52 18.26 -2.59
CA ASN A 274 1.71 18.34 -1.15
C ASN A 274 2.99 17.58 -0.73
N LEU A 275 3.16 16.34 -1.17
CA LEU A 275 4.28 15.50 -0.77
C LEU A 275 5.62 16.00 -1.32
N LEU A 276 5.67 16.42 -2.59
CA LEU A 276 6.88 16.98 -3.17
C LEU A 276 7.31 18.29 -2.49
N ASN A 277 6.36 19.08 -1.97
CA ASN A 277 6.68 20.28 -1.19
C ASN A 277 7.29 19.89 0.18
N ILE A 278 6.73 18.90 0.87
CA ILE A 278 7.29 18.36 2.13
C ILE A 278 8.72 17.82 1.91
N PHE A 279 8.94 17.05 0.83
CA PHE A 279 10.29 16.54 0.52
C PHE A 279 11.29 17.66 0.27
N LYS A 280 10.89 18.72 -0.46
CA LYS A 280 11.74 19.89 -0.70
C LYS A 280 12.06 20.66 0.59
N GLU A 281 11.15 20.71 1.54
CA GLU A 281 11.37 21.36 2.84
C GLU A 281 12.32 20.57 3.73
N CYS A 282 12.15 19.25 3.80
CA CYS A 282 12.89 18.39 4.72
C CYS A 282 14.28 17.98 4.21
N LEU A 283 14.52 17.99 2.91
CA LEU A 283 15.73 17.43 2.28
C LEU A 283 16.59 18.49 1.56
N LYS A 284 16.52 19.74 2.04
CA LYS A 284 17.37 20.86 1.55
C LYS A 284 18.82 20.73 1.97
#